data_38d5e1d32d9d75c4e18f50a9ce235c4b
#
_entry.id   38d5e1d32d9d75c4e18f50a9ce235c4b
#
_cell.length_a   1.000
_cell.length_b   1.000
_cell.length_c   1.000
_cell.angle_alpha   90.00
_cell.angle_beta   90.00
_cell.angle_gamma   90.00
#
_symmetry.space_group_name_H-M   'P 1'
#
loop_
_entity.id
_entity.type
_entity.pdbx_description
1 polymer ?
#
loop_
_entity_poly.entity_id
_entity_poly.type
_entity_poly.pdbx_seq_one_letter_code
_entity_poly.pdbx_strand_id
1 'polypeptide(L)'
;MDLKNAVAISYAQENPEYIAKVMGFVDLLRRKYGYNAVMDQMLKQEQTAIDFNEMMSKLIADSEKVIVVLSHTYKKKADAFESGVGKEYRIILDQIDKKSKKYIFITFESLKEVNIDDIKPSGIGNREILDFSEGAEQWDNLLSKLSDIPIYQFSEVAKEKKQPRQKILRYQRSKSKKEIFRSVQILLAENEQIFKQYGPLSLNARNNPLSHSVDMWKKKKIDTIIPNNKKIVDLFEKNISIFSIEEMRIYTKFKIHAEAFEACQMGLLDAKAAPTFPQEFELMINSEE
;
A
#
# COMPACT_ATOMS: atom_id res chain seq x y z
N MET A 1 -21.50 39.58 -23.36
CA MET A 1 -20.71 38.85 -22.36
C MET A 1 -19.81 37.87 -23.11
N ASP A 2 -18.50 37.86 -22.83
CA ASP A 2 -17.61 36.88 -23.45
C ASP A 2 -17.73 35.54 -22.69
N LEU A 3 -18.34 34.55 -23.33
CA LEU A 3 -18.61 33.23 -22.73
C LEU A 3 -17.43 32.26 -22.89
N LYS A 4 -16.41 32.57 -23.70
CA LYS A 4 -15.28 31.67 -23.96
C LYS A 4 -14.47 31.30 -22.72
N ASN A 5 -14.39 32.22 -21.74
CA ASN A 5 -13.68 32.01 -20.47
C ASN A 5 -14.65 31.99 -19.28
N ALA A 6 -15.92 31.69 -19.53
CA ALA A 6 -16.93 31.68 -18.46
C ALA A 6 -17.00 30.30 -17.78
N VAL A 7 -17.30 30.34 -16.50
CA VAL A 7 -17.68 29.20 -15.68
C VAL A 7 -19.20 29.24 -15.48
N ALA A 8 -19.95 28.44 -16.20
CA ALA A 8 -21.39 28.36 -16.06
C ALA A 8 -21.79 27.61 -14.79
N ILE A 9 -22.82 28.09 -14.10
CA ILE A 9 -23.37 27.43 -12.92
C ILE A 9 -24.76 26.87 -13.26
N SER A 10 -24.90 25.56 -13.25
CA SER A 10 -26.18 24.84 -13.41
C SER A 10 -26.65 24.37 -12.03
N TYR A 11 -27.83 24.76 -11.61
CA TYR A 11 -28.42 24.41 -10.31
C TYR A 11 -29.93 24.40 -10.39
N ALA A 12 -30.58 23.72 -9.43
CA ALA A 12 -32.04 23.77 -9.33
C ALA A 12 -32.46 24.96 -8.45
N GLN A 13 -33.39 25.78 -8.96
CA GLN A 13 -34.03 26.79 -8.12
C GLN A 13 -34.97 26.08 -7.13
N GLU A 14 -34.64 26.15 -5.84
CA GLU A 14 -35.41 25.51 -4.77
C GLU A 14 -36.16 26.58 -3.94
N ASN A 15 -35.49 27.09 -2.95
CA ASN A 15 -36.00 28.15 -2.08
C ASN A 15 -35.04 29.36 -2.06
N PRO A 16 -35.47 30.52 -1.54
CA PRO A 16 -34.64 31.73 -1.51
C PRO A 16 -33.29 31.53 -0.80
N GLU A 17 -33.23 30.74 0.27
CA GLU A 17 -32.02 30.49 1.04
C GLU A 17 -30.99 29.67 0.20
N TYR A 18 -31.46 28.64 -0.51
CA TYR A 18 -30.62 27.87 -1.40
C TYR A 18 -30.07 28.70 -2.55
N ILE A 19 -30.92 29.53 -3.16
CA ILE A 19 -30.51 30.46 -4.23
C ILE A 19 -29.46 31.44 -3.67
N ALA A 20 -29.64 32.00 -2.47
CA ALA A 20 -28.68 32.88 -1.81
C ALA A 20 -27.33 32.17 -1.55
N LYS A 21 -27.36 30.89 -1.17
CA LYS A 21 -26.16 30.05 -0.99
C LYS A 21 -25.40 29.88 -2.32
N VAL A 22 -26.10 29.60 -3.40
CA VAL A 22 -25.48 29.50 -4.74
C VAL A 22 -24.93 30.88 -5.17
N MET A 23 -25.65 31.93 -4.97
CA MET A 23 -25.18 33.31 -5.28
C MET A 23 -23.92 33.66 -4.49
N GLY A 24 -23.86 33.36 -3.19
CA GLY A 24 -22.68 33.55 -2.34
C GLY A 24 -21.48 32.76 -2.84
N PHE A 25 -21.67 31.51 -3.27
CA PHE A 25 -20.64 30.71 -3.86
C PHE A 25 -20.11 31.30 -5.19
N VAL A 26 -21.00 31.74 -6.06
CA VAL A 26 -20.65 32.46 -7.30
C VAL A 26 -19.88 33.73 -7.05
N ASP A 27 -20.33 34.57 -6.09
CA ASP A 27 -19.64 35.78 -5.72
C ASP A 27 -18.23 35.50 -5.20
N LEU A 28 -18.06 34.43 -4.42
CA LEU A 28 -16.76 34.02 -3.91
C LEU A 28 -15.82 33.59 -5.04
N LEU A 29 -16.30 32.80 -6.03
CA LEU A 29 -15.54 32.44 -7.23
C LEU A 29 -15.07 33.67 -8.00
N ARG A 30 -15.93 34.68 -8.14
CA ARG A 30 -15.61 35.91 -8.85
C ARG A 30 -14.64 36.79 -8.07
N ARG A 31 -15.00 37.13 -6.82
CA ARG A 31 -14.31 38.13 -6.02
C ARG A 31 -12.99 37.64 -5.45
N LYS A 32 -12.95 36.41 -4.95
CA LYS A 32 -11.77 35.87 -4.27
C LYS A 32 -10.85 35.11 -5.22
N TYR A 33 -11.43 34.36 -6.15
CA TYR A 33 -10.66 33.46 -6.98
C TYR A 33 -10.51 33.90 -8.44
N GLY A 34 -11.17 35.00 -8.85
CA GLY A 34 -10.98 35.62 -10.16
C GLY A 34 -11.61 34.90 -11.36
N TYR A 35 -12.48 33.94 -11.12
CA TYR A 35 -13.17 33.23 -12.19
C TYR A 35 -14.40 34.00 -12.69
N ASN A 36 -14.61 34.04 -14.01
CA ASN A 36 -15.83 34.62 -14.60
C ASN A 36 -17.01 33.65 -14.45
N ALA A 37 -17.45 33.42 -13.21
CA ALA A 37 -18.60 32.56 -12.92
C ALA A 37 -19.90 33.27 -13.27
N VAL A 38 -20.79 32.58 -14.01
CA VAL A 38 -22.05 33.12 -14.54
C VAL A 38 -23.20 32.20 -14.17
N MET A 39 -24.27 32.76 -13.65
CA MET A 39 -25.51 32.06 -13.31
C MET A 39 -26.73 32.76 -13.90
N ASP A 40 -27.85 32.06 -13.92
CA ASP A 40 -29.11 32.56 -14.47
C ASP A 40 -29.62 33.88 -13.86
N GLN A 41 -29.44 34.07 -12.54
CA GLN A 41 -29.87 35.26 -11.84
C GLN A 41 -29.14 36.53 -12.34
N MET A 42 -27.88 36.42 -12.74
CA MET A 42 -27.12 37.54 -13.32
C MET A 42 -27.67 37.92 -14.69
N LEU A 43 -27.95 36.92 -15.51
CA LEU A 43 -28.47 37.13 -16.86
C LEU A 43 -29.88 37.70 -16.84
N LYS A 44 -30.71 37.33 -15.88
CA LYS A 44 -32.05 37.91 -15.65
C LYS A 44 -32.01 39.41 -15.32
N GLN A 45 -30.94 39.90 -14.69
CA GLN A 45 -30.77 41.31 -14.36
C GLN A 45 -30.33 42.14 -15.59
N GLU A 46 -29.58 41.55 -16.49
CA GLU A 46 -29.05 42.29 -17.65
C GLU A 46 -30.04 42.40 -18.81
N GLN A 47 -31.01 41.51 -18.88
CA GLN A 47 -31.87 41.40 -20.09
C GLN A 47 -33.33 41.14 -19.71
N THR A 48 -34.23 41.90 -20.31
CA THR A 48 -35.66 41.93 -19.93
C THR A 48 -36.56 41.05 -20.85
N ALA A 49 -36.10 40.64 -22.03
CA ALA A 49 -36.92 39.91 -23.00
C ALA A 49 -36.13 38.75 -23.64
N ILE A 50 -35.86 37.70 -22.85
CA ILE A 50 -35.08 36.54 -23.31
C ILE A 50 -35.84 35.27 -23.06
N ASP A 51 -35.67 34.29 -23.97
CA ASP A 51 -35.94 32.87 -23.69
C ASP A 51 -34.84 32.33 -22.77
N PHE A 52 -35.14 32.24 -21.47
CA PHE A 52 -34.21 31.75 -20.46
C PHE A 52 -33.72 30.33 -20.73
N ASN A 53 -34.52 29.47 -21.34
CA ASN A 53 -34.12 28.08 -21.62
C ASN A 53 -33.08 28.05 -22.75
N GLU A 54 -33.26 28.87 -23.79
CA GLU A 54 -32.30 28.96 -24.88
C GLU A 54 -30.98 29.56 -24.41
N MET A 55 -31.07 30.63 -23.62
CA MET A 55 -29.91 31.31 -23.07
C MET A 55 -29.08 30.41 -22.15
N MET A 56 -29.71 29.67 -21.20
CA MET A 56 -29.01 28.77 -20.31
C MET A 56 -28.43 27.57 -21.08
N SER A 57 -29.15 27.05 -22.06
CA SER A 57 -28.62 26.00 -22.94
C SER A 57 -27.37 26.47 -23.69
N LYS A 58 -27.37 27.70 -24.19
CA LYS A 58 -26.21 28.31 -24.84
C LYS A 58 -25.08 28.58 -23.85
N LEU A 59 -25.38 29.09 -22.67
CA LEU A 59 -24.38 29.30 -21.62
C LEU A 59 -23.64 28.00 -21.28
N ILE A 60 -24.38 26.91 -21.07
CA ILE A 60 -23.79 25.59 -20.78
C ILE A 60 -23.00 25.04 -21.97
N ALA A 61 -23.52 25.20 -23.21
CA ALA A 61 -22.85 24.68 -24.40
C ALA A 61 -21.53 25.41 -24.69
N ASP A 62 -21.49 26.74 -24.51
CA ASP A 62 -20.38 27.59 -24.95
C ASP A 62 -19.34 27.92 -23.84
N SER A 63 -19.69 27.75 -22.59
CA SER A 63 -18.76 27.98 -21.46
C SER A 63 -17.59 27.01 -21.47
N GLU A 64 -16.44 27.48 -21.00
CA GLU A 64 -15.23 26.67 -20.84
C GLU A 64 -15.42 25.59 -19.78
N LYS A 65 -15.97 25.95 -18.63
CA LYS A 65 -16.25 25.07 -17.50
C LYS A 65 -17.71 25.19 -17.09
N VAL A 66 -18.26 24.11 -16.58
CA VAL A 66 -19.62 24.08 -16.04
C VAL A 66 -19.58 23.44 -14.65
N ILE A 67 -19.99 24.18 -13.63
CA ILE A 67 -20.21 23.65 -12.29
C ILE A 67 -21.67 23.27 -12.17
N VAL A 68 -21.93 22.01 -11.87
CA VAL A 68 -23.27 21.46 -11.65
C VAL A 68 -23.46 21.28 -10.16
N VAL A 69 -24.40 22.04 -9.58
CA VAL A 69 -24.72 21.97 -8.14
C VAL A 69 -25.81 20.94 -7.94
N LEU A 70 -25.44 19.79 -7.42
CA LEU A 70 -26.32 18.65 -7.19
C LEU A 70 -27.12 18.82 -5.90
N SER A 71 -28.40 18.45 -5.96
CA SER A 71 -29.34 18.37 -4.85
C SER A 71 -30.46 17.37 -5.20
N HIS A 72 -31.28 17.03 -4.23
CA HIS A 72 -32.47 16.22 -4.45
C HIS A 72 -33.39 16.82 -5.53
N THR A 73 -33.61 18.12 -5.50
CA THR A 73 -34.42 18.84 -6.49
C THR A 73 -33.76 18.85 -7.88
N TYR A 74 -32.44 19.04 -7.93
CA TYR A 74 -31.70 18.97 -9.18
C TYR A 74 -31.86 17.61 -9.82
N LYS A 75 -31.60 16.53 -9.07
CA LYS A 75 -31.76 15.15 -9.55
C LYS A 75 -33.17 14.92 -10.08
N LYS A 76 -34.20 15.25 -9.31
CA LYS A 76 -35.60 15.04 -9.73
C LYS A 76 -35.91 15.71 -11.07
N LYS A 77 -35.47 16.98 -11.27
CA LYS A 77 -35.69 17.73 -12.50
C LYS A 77 -34.83 17.21 -13.67
N ALA A 78 -33.59 16.83 -13.38
CA ALA A 78 -32.66 16.29 -14.36
C ALA A 78 -33.16 14.94 -14.93
N ASP A 79 -33.51 14.00 -14.04
CA ASP A 79 -33.98 12.65 -14.41
C ASP A 79 -35.33 12.69 -15.18
N ALA A 80 -36.18 13.68 -14.89
CA ALA A 80 -37.45 13.87 -15.65
C ALA A 80 -37.23 14.45 -17.06
N PHE A 81 -36.04 15.01 -17.35
CA PHE A 81 -35.74 15.72 -18.62
C PHE A 81 -36.75 16.81 -18.98
N GLU A 82 -37.54 17.22 -18.04
CA GLU A 82 -38.54 18.30 -18.13
C GLU A 82 -37.97 19.56 -17.49
N SER A 83 -38.49 20.73 -17.78
CA SER A 83 -37.99 22.00 -17.24
C SER A 83 -36.64 22.48 -17.83
N GLY A 84 -36.20 23.66 -17.41
CA GLY A 84 -34.90 24.24 -17.76
C GLY A 84 -33.73 23.34 -17.36
N VAL A 85 -33.73 22.84 -16.10
CA VAL A 85 -32.69 21.93 -15.59
C VAL A 85 -32.61 20.63 -16.39
N GLY A 86 -33.77 20.06 -16.78
CA GLY A 86 -33.80 18.84 -17.58
C GLY A 86 -33.22 19.03 -18.99
N LYS A 87 -33.46 20.21 -19.61
CA LYS A 87 -32.86 20.58 -20.89
C LYS A 87 -31.34 20.77 -20.78
N GLU A 88 -30.89 21.48 -19.73
CA GLU A 88 -29.49 21.68 -19.45
C GLU A 88 -28.78 20.33 -19.21
N TYR A 89 -29.41 19.47 -18.44
CA TYR A 89 -28.86 18.16 -18.11
C TYR A 89 -28.72 17.25 -19.34
N ARG A 90 -29.63 17.34 -20.31
CA ARG A 90 -29.50 16.61 -21.58
C ARG A 90 -28.24 17.05 -22.34
N ILE A 91 -27.97 18.36 -22.41
CA ILE A 91 -26.73 18.89 -23.02
C ILE A 91 -25.49 18.38 -22.27
N ILE A 92 -25.54 18.33 -20.96
CA ILE A 92 -24.45 17.82 -20.13
C ILE A 92 -24.17 16.36 -20.48
N LEU A 93 -25.20 15.50 -20.52
CA LEU A 93 -25.05 14.08 -20.85
C LEU A 93 -24.47 13.86 -22.24
N ASP A 94 -24.90 14.62 -23.24
CA ASP A 94 -24.41 14.51 -24.63
C ASP A 94 -22.93 14.88 -24.77
N GLN A 95 -22.39 15.69 -23.86
CA GLN A 95 -21.03 16.22 -23.93
C GLN A 95 -20.08 15.64 -22.89
N ILE A 96 -20.58 15.06 -21.80
CA ILE A 96 -19.78 14.71 -20.62
C ILE A 96 -18.64 13.74 -20.92
N ASP A 97 -18.85 12.77 -21.80
CA ASP A 97 -17.81 11.81 -22.18
C ASP A 97 -16.83 12.38 -23.21
N LYS A 98 -17.26 13.35 -24.01
CA LYS A 98 -16.45 13.99 -25.05
C LYS A 98 -15.59 15.13 -24.47
N LYS A 99 -16.07 15.79 -23.41
CA LYS A 99 -15.44 16.95 -22.77
C LYS A 99 -15.19 16.69 -21.29
N SER A 100 -14.36 15.71 -20.97
CA SER A 100 -14.14 15.20 -19.62
C SER A 100 -13.67 16.24 -18.58
N LYS A 101 -13.07 17.34 -19.03
CA LYS A 101 -12.59 18.42 -18.14
C LYS A 101 -13.58 19.58 -17.97
N LYS A 102 -14.68 19.57 -18.70
CA LYS A 102 -15.63 20.69 -18.72
C LYS A 102 -16.56 20.70 -17.51
N TYR A 103 -17.05 19.53 -17.10
CA TYR A 103 -18.10 19.40 -16.10
C TYR A 103 -17.55 19.03 -14.72
N ILE A 104 -17.89 19.84 -13.73
CA ILE A 104 -17.48 19.66 -12.33
C ILE A 104 -18.75 19.56 -11.48
N PHE A 105 -18.89 18.49 -10.71
CA PHE A 105 -20.04 18.26 -9.86
C PHE A 105 -19.72 18.65 -8.43
N ILE A 106 -20.59 19.46 -7.84
CA ILE A 106 -20.50 19.85 -6.43
C ILE A 106 -21.84 19.62 -5.75
N THR A 107 -21.85 19.56 -4.44
CA THR A 107 -23.06 19.61 -3.63
C THR A 107 -22.84 20.49 -2.38
N PHE A 108 -23.93 21.07 -1.87
CA PHE A 108 -23.96 21.75 -0.58
C PHE A 108 -24.57 20.87 0.51
N GLU A 109 -24.94 19.64 0.18
CA GLU A 109 -25.43 18.64 1.11
C GLU A 109 -24.25 17.80 1.59
N SER A 110 -24.24 17.42 2.87
CA SER A 110 -23.18 16.59 3.45
C SER A 110 -23.23 15.17 2.90
N LEU A 111 -22.22 14.75 2.15
CA LEU A 111 -22.11 13.37 1.65
C LEU A 111 -21.87 12.33 2.76
N LYS A 112 -21.65 12.78 4.00
CA LYS A 112 -21.61 11.90 5.17
C LYS A 112 -23.01 11.56 5.67
N GLU A 113 -23.99 12.44 5.43
CA GLU A 113 -25.37 12.36 5.96
C GLU A 113 -26.36 11.96 4.88
N VAL A 114 -26.12 12.34 3.63
CA VAL A 114 -27.02 12.09 2.50
C VAL A 114 -26.45 10.95 1.65
N ASN A 115 -27.33 10.03 1.25
CA ASN A 115 -26.94 9.02 0.27
C ASN A 115 -26.69 9.69 -1.09
N ILE A 116 -25.52 9.50 -1.66
CA ILE A 116 -25.12 10.08 -2.93
C ILE A 116 -26.11 9.77 -4.07
N ASP A 117 -26.74 8.61 -4.03
CA ASP A 117 -27.73 8.20 -5.03
C ASP A 117 -29.05 9.00 -4.95
N ASP A 118 -29.30 9.70 -3.85
CA ASP A 118 -30.50 10.56 -3.69
C ASP A 118 -30.31 11.93 -4.35
N ILE A 119 -29.07 12.38 -4.57
CA ILE A 119 -28.75 13.67 -5.19
C ILE A 119 -28.10 13.54 -6.57
N LYS A 120 -27.60 12.36 -6.91
CA LYS A 120 -26.91 12.09 -8.17
C LYS A 120 -27.90 11.72 -9.28
N PRO A 121 -28.03 12.52 -10.36
CA PRO A 121 -28.87 12.18 -11.49
C PRO A 121 -28.36 10.96 -12.25
N SER A 122 -29.29 10.27 -12.93
CA SER A 122 -28.97 9.13 -13.80
C SER A 122 -28.07 9.54 -14.97
N GLY A 123 -27.05 8.73 -15.28
CA GLY A 123 -26.18 8.95 -16.43
C GLY A 123 -24.83 9.61 -16.13
N ILE A 124 -24.64 10.26 -14.98
CA ILE A 124 -23.30 10.82 -14.64
C ILE A 124 -22.30 9.75 -14.14
N GLY A 125 -22.74 8.53 -13.90
CA GLY A 125 -21.86 7.42 -13.51
C GLY A 125 -21.14 7.65 -12.17
N ASN A 126 -19.92 7.14 -12.03
CA ASN A 126 -19.10 7.27 -10.81
C ASN A 126 -18.15 8.48 -10.84
N ARG A 127 -18.64 9.63 -11.34
CA ARG A 127 -17.86 10.85 -11.34
C ARG A 127 -17.76 11.46 -9.95
N GLU A 128 -16.63 12.10 -9.68
CA GLU A 128 -16.37 12.76 -8.40
C GLU A 128 -17.35 13.91 -8.16
N ILE A 129 -17.89 14.00 -6.96
CA ILE A 129 -18.75 15.10 -6.48
C ILE A 129 -18.02 15.75 -5.31
N LEU A 130 -17.76 17.06 -5.40
CA LEU A 130 -17.11 17.80 -4.36
C LEU A 130 -18.14 18.27 -3.31
N ASP A 131 -17.91 17.93 -2.05
CA ASP A 131 -18.77 18.27 -0.93
C ASP A 131 -18.41 19.65 -0.37
N PHE A 132 -19.31 20.62 -0.50
CA PHE A 132 -19.19 21.99 0.02
C PHE A 132 -20.08 22.23 1.24
N SER A 133 -20.51 21.18 1.94
CA SER A 133 -21.30 21.31 3.19
C SER A 133 -20.47 21.88 4.35
N GLU A 134 -19.20 21.49 4.46
CA GLU A 134 -18.32 21.82 5.59
C GLU A 134 -17.15 22.79 5.28
N GLY A 135 -17.13 23.48 4.13
CA GLY A 135 -16.24 24.64 3.94
C GLY A 135 -14.90 24.41 3.20
N ALA A 136 -13.77 24.81 3.77
CA ALA A 136 -12.54 25.18 3.07
C ALA A 136 -11.78 24.07 2.31
N GLU A 137 -11.90 22.82 2.69
CA GLU A 137 -11.06 21.74 2.16
C GLU A 137 -11.28 21.40 0.68
N GLN A 138 -12.47 21.69 0.15
CA GLN A 138 -12.81 21.35 -1.24
C GLN A 138 -12.43 22.46 -2.25
N TRP A 139 -12.05 23.65 -1.78
CA TRP A 139 -11.69 24.75 -2.67
C TRP A 139 -10.46 24.43 -3.51
N ASP A 140 -9.42 23.84 -2.96
CA ASP A 140 -8.21 23.50 -3.72
C ASP A 140 -8.52 22.47 -4.82
N ASN A 141 -9.37 21.50 -4.52
CA ASN A 141 -9.86 20.53 -5.50
C ASN A 141 -10.65 21.19 -6.63
N LEU A 142 -11.56 22.11 -6.29
CA LEU A 142 -12.34 22.86 -7.28
C LEU A 142 -11.44 23.74 -8.15
N LEU A 143 -10.53 24.50 -7.54
CA LEU A 143 -9.62 25.39 -8.26
C LEU A 143 -8.69 24.62 -9.21
N SER A 144 -8.19 23.46 -8.77
CA SER A 144 -7.41 22.55 -9.61
C SER A 144 -8.20 22.13 -10.86
N LYS A 145 -9.47 21.76 -10.70
CA LYS A 145 -10.34 21.37 -11.82
C LYS A 145 -10.71 22.53 -12.74
N LEU A 146 -10.88 23.73 -12.19
CA LEU A 146 -11.18 24.94 -12.96
C LEU A 146 -9.98 25.41 -13.77
N SER A 147 -8.77 25.35 -13.20
CA SER A 147 -7.54 25.80 -13.86
C SER A 147 -6.84 24.73 -14.70
N ASP A 148 -7.28 23.48 -14.62
CA ASP A 148 -6.57 22.29 -15.17
C ASP A 148 -5.15 22.12 -14.61
N ILE A 149 -4.85 22.69 -13.44
CA ILE A 149 -3.57 22.57 -12.74
C ILE A 149 -3.71 21.52 -11.64
N PRO A 150 -2.98 20.41 -11.67
CA PRO A 150 -3.07 19.40 -10.64
C PRO A 150 -2.52 19.88 -9.30
N ILE A 151 -3.17 19.49 -8.19
CA ILE A 151 -2.72 19.78 -6.82
C ILE A 151 -1.39 19.08 -6.53
N TYR A 152 -1.23 17.85 -7.03
CA TYR A 152 -0.03 17.05 -6.83
C TYR A 152 0.76 16.97 -8.12
N GLN A 153 2.01 17.40 -8.08
CA GLN A 153 2.92 17.26 -9.20
C GLN A 153 3.79 16.04 -9.00
N PHE A 154 3.64 15.06 -9.87
CA PHE A 154 4.50 13.88 -9.87
C PHE A 154 5.78 14.16 -10.64
N SER A 155 6.86 13.47 -10.23
CA SER A 155 8.12 13.52 -10.96
C SER A 155 7.95 12.98 -12.39
N GLU A 156 8.82 13.44 -13.29
CA GLU A 156 8.86 12.90 -14.65
C GLU A 156 9.12 11.38 -14.64
N VAL A 157 8.54 10.70 -15.60
CA VAL A 157 8.76 9.26 -15.77
C VAL A 157 10.20 9.01 -16.13
N ALA A 158 10.91 8.13 -15.42
CA ALA A 158 12.27 7.77 -15.72
C ALA A 158 12.39 7.29 -17.18
N LYS A 159 13.47 7.73 -17.87
CA LYS A 159 13.70 7.39 -19.29
C LYS A 159 13.78 5.89 -19.54
N GLU A 160 14.23 5.13 -18.55
CA GLU A 160 14.33 3.67 -18.64
C GLU A 160 13.40 2.97 -17.63
N LYS A 161 12.61 2.04 -18.11
CA LYS A 161 11.81 1.15 -17.24
C LYS A 161 12.74 0.20 -16.53
N LYS A 162 12.86 0.30 -15.22
CA LYS A 162 13.54 -0.73 -14.43
C LYS A 162 12.72 -2.02 -14.50
N GLN A 163 13.30 -3.03 -15.10
CA GLN A 163 12.72 -4.36 -15.05
C GLN A 163 12.87 -4.96 -13.66
N PRO A 164 11.90 -5.74 -13.17
CA PRO A 164 12.05 -6.46 -11.92
C PRO A 164 13.29 -7.37 -12.05
N ARG A 165 14.15 -7.38 -11.02
CA ARG A 165 15.22 -8.38 -10.95
C ARG A 165 14.56 -9.74 -11.04
N GLN A 166 14.76 -10.45 -12.15
CA GLN A 166 14.34 -11.82 -12.26
C GLN A 166 15.08 -12.59 -11.15
N LYS A 167 14.35 -12.98 -10.13
CA LYS A 167 14.83 -14.01 -9.21
C LYS A 167 14.87 -15.27 -10.04
N ILE A 168 16.05 -15.64 -10.53
CA ILE A 168 16.26 -16.98 -11.06
C ILE A 168 15.98 -17.87 -9.86
N LEU A 169 14.81 -18.50 -9.84
CA LEU A 169 14.56 -19.64 -9.00
C LEU A 169 15.55 -20.70 -9.49
N ARG A 170 16.79 -20.63 -8.97
CA ARG A 170 17.65 -21.81 -9.04
C ARG A 170 16.87 -22.85 -8.25
N TYR A 171 16.27 -23.78 -8.97
CA TYR A 171 15.76 -25.00 -8.40
C TYR A 171 16.96 -25.68 -7.75
N GLN A 172 17.20 -25.35 -6.48
CA GLN A 172 18.13 -26.11 -5.67
C GLN A 172 17.47 -27.46 -5.54
N ARG A 173 17.99 -28.42 -6.30
CA ARG A 173 17.66 -29.83 -6.12
C ARG A 173 17.74 -30.08 -4.63
N SER A 174 16.60 -30.40 -4.00
CA SER A 174 16.58 -30.72 -2.58
C SER A 174 17.53 -31.90 -2.42
N LYS A 175 18.51 -31.75 -1.54
CA LYS A 175 19.42 -32.85 -1.24
C LYS A 175 18.60 -34.02 -0.75
N SER A 176 18.94 -35.22 -1.17
CA SER A 176 18.32 -36.42 -0.61
C SER A 176 18.65 -36.50 0.89
N LYS A 177 17.80 -37.14 1.68
CA LYS A 177 18.02 -37.34 3.12
C LYS A 177 19.40 -37.94 3.38
N LYS A 178 19.83 -38.94 2.57
CA LYS A 178 21.14 -39.56 2.61
C LYS A 178 22.28 -38.53 2.42
N GLU A 179 22.16 -37.62 1.48
CA GLU A 179 23.19 -36.58 1.24
C GLU A 179 23.28 -35.58 2.41
N ILE A 180 22.16 -35.28 3.04
CA ILE A 180 22.14 -34.40 4.24
C ILE A 180 22.82 -35.12 5.41
N PHE A 181 22.44 -36.37 5.70
CA PHE A 181 23.03 -37.15 6.78
C PHE A 181 24.54 -37.32 6.61
N ARG A 182 24.99 -37.62 5.39
CA ARG A 182 26.42 -37.67 5.09
C ARG A 182 27.15 -36.34 5.35
N SER A 183 26.52 -35.21 5.00
CA SER A 183 27.09 -33.89 5.28
C SER A 183 27.17 -33.63 6.77
N VAL A 184 26.17 -34.03 7.53
CA VAL A 184 26.16 -33.93 9.01
C VAL A 184 27.19 -34.84 9.65
N GLN A 185 27.34 -36.08 9.21
CA GLN A 185 28.38 -37.00 9.69
C GLN A 185 29.78 -36.39 9.59
N ILE A 186 30.10 -35.78 8.44
CA ILE A 186 31.41 -35.12 8.24
C ILE A 186 31.62 -34.01 9.27
N LEU A 187 30.60 -33.14 9.48
CA LEU A 187 30.68 -32.01 10.42
C LEU A 187 30.81 -32.50 11.87
N LEU A 188 30.06 -33.54 12.25
CA LEU A 188 30.15 -34.15 13.56
C LEU A 188 31.51 -34.83 13.81
N ALA A 189 32.03 -35.56 12.82
CA ALA A 189 33.35 -36.20 12.90
C ALA A 189 34.47 -35.14 13.10
N GLU A 190 34.39 -34.03 12.41
CA GLU A 190 35.34 -32.92 12.63
C GLU A 190 35.23 -32.35 14.04
N ASN A 191 34.02 -32.14 14.53
CA ASN A 191 33.78 -31.66 15.93
C ASN A 191 34.34 -32.67 16.95
N GLU A 192 34.10 -33.98 16.73
CA GLU A 192 34.59 -35.03 17.63
C GLU A 192 36.11 -35.07 17.65
N GLN A 193 36.79 -34.98 16.50
CA GLN A 193 38.23 -34.90 16.42
C GLN A 193 38.79 -33.73 17.20
N ILE A 194 38.19 -32.56 17.06
CA ILE A 194 38.59 -31.36 17.82
C ILE A 194 38.37 -31.56 19.31
N PHE A 195 37.25 -32.18 19.71
CA PHE A 195 36.97 -32.47 21.10
C PHE A 195 37.98 -33.45 21.71
N LYS A 196 38.34 -34.53 20.98
CA LYS A 196 39.37 -35.50 21.40
C LYS A 196 40.75 -34.87 21.55
N GLN A 197 41.10 -33.96 20.63
CA GLN A 197 42.45 -33.38 20.59
C GLN A 197 42.61 -32.19 21.58
N TYR A 198 41.61 -31.33 21.71
CA TYR A 198 41.69 -30.07 22.44
C TYR A 198 40.68 -29.96 23.59
N GLY A 199 39.72 -30.87 23.68
CA GLY A 199 38.67 -30.83 24.69
C GLY A 199 39.18 -31.04 26.13
N PRO A 200 38.33 -30.82 27.14
CA PRO A 200 38.72 -30.85 28.55
C PRO A 200 39.31 -32.19 29.05
N LEU A 201 38.96 -33.28 28.37
CA LEU A 201 39.44 -34.63 28.71
C LEU A 201 40.58 -35.11 27.81
N SER A 202 41.08 -34.23 26.93
CA SER A 202 42.19 -34.62 26.03
C SER A 202 43.48 -34.94 26.74
N LEU A 203 44.30 -35.80 26.19
CA LEU A 203 45.65 -36.10 26.72
C LEU A 203 46.50 -34.82 26.84
N ASN A 204 46.34 -33.89 25.90
CA ASN A 204 47.05 -32.62 25.93
C ASN A 204 46.64 -31.75 27.13
N ALA A 205 45.35 -31.74 27.50
CA ALA A 205 44.86 -31.02 28.69
C ALA A 205 45.34 -31.67 30.01
N ARG A 206 45.54 -33.02 30.00
CA ARG A 206 46.08 -33.71 31.19
C ARG A 206 47.56 -33.51 31.37
N ASN A 207 48.33 -33.41 30.27
CA ASN A 207 49.79 -33.34 30.34
C ASN A 207 50.35 -31.89 30.43
N ASN A 208 49.54 -30.89 30.05
CA ASN A 208 49.97 -29.48 30.12
C ASN A 208 48.79 -28.57 30.48
N PRO A 209 48.50 -28.46 31.81
CA PRO A 209 47.31 -27.72 32.26
C PRO A 209 47.44 -26.19 32.13
N LEU A 210 48.59 -25.66 31.74
CA LEU A 210 48.86 -24.22 31.73
C LEU A 210 48.83 -23.61 30.31
N SER A 211 47.80 -22.83 30.07
CA SER A 211 47.61 -21.78 29.06
C SER A 211 47.38 -22.20 27.61
N HIS A 212 48.24 -22.98 26.95
CA HIS A 212 48.14 -23.20 25.48
C HIS A 212 46.97 -24.09 25.06
N SER A 213 46.59 -25.09 25.84
CA SER A 213 45.48 -26.00 25.52
C SER A 213 44.10 -25.33 25.73
N VAL A 214 43.97 -24.46 26.75
CA VAL A 214 42.72 -23.76 27.07
C VAL A 214 42.38 -22.71 25.96
N ASP A 215 43.40 -21.96 25.55
CA ASP A 215 43.22 -20.95 24.48
C ASP A 215 42.96 -21.61 23.14
N MET A 216 43.64 -22.68 22.81
CA MET A 216 43.39 -23.46 21.61
C MET A 216 42.01 -24.09 21.61
N TRP A 217 41.56 -24.64 22.73
CA TRP A 217 40.20 -25.16 22.88
C TRP A 217 39.15 -24.06 22.67
N LYS A 218 39.35 -22.91 23.30
CA LYS A 218 38.46 -21.74 23.12
C LYS A 218 38.41 -21.32 21.65
N LYS A 219 39.55 -21.21 20.99
CA LYS A 219 39.66 -20.86 19.59
C LYS A 219 38.94 -21.86 18.69
N LYS A 220 39.17 -23.16 18.86
CA LYS A 220 38.54 -24.22 18.06
C LYS A 220 37.03 -24.30 18.23
N LYS A 221 36.51 -24.00 19.43
CA LYS A 221 35.06 -23.86 19.62
C LYS A 221 34.49 -22.76 18.74
N ILE A 222 35.10 -21.59 18.71
CA ILE A 222 34.62 -20.42 17.97
C ILE A 222 34.81 -20.63 16.47
N ASP A 223 35.98 -21.08 16.06
CA ASP A 223 36.33 -21.09 14.63
C ASP A 223 35.79 -22.32 13.90
N THR A 224 35.43 -23.41 14.61
CA THR A 224 35.02 -24.64 13.93
C THR A 224 33.75 -25.25 14.51
N ILE A 225 33.68 -25.56 15.81
CA ILE A 225 32.54 -26.32 16.37
C ILE A 225 31.24 -25.53 16.25
N ILE A 226 31.23 -24.27 16.66
CA ILE A 226 30.03 -23.43 16.56
C ILE A 226 29.57 -23.21 15.08
N PRO A 227 30.48 -22.86 14.15
CA PRO A 227 30.11 -22.80 12.72
C PRO A 227 29.61 -24.13 12.15
N ASN A 228 30.18 -25.26 12.54
CA ASN A 228 29.70 -26.57 12.12
C ASN A 228 28.30 -26.87 12.64
N ASN A 229 28.05 -26.60 13.92
CA ASN A 229 26.71 -26.74 14.50
C ASN A 229 25.68 -25.87 13.79
N LYS A 230 26.02 -24.63 13.42
CA LYS A 230 25.14 -23.74 12.62
C LYS A 230 24.87 -24.32 11.23
N LYS A 231 25.89 -24.88 10.57
CA LYS A 231 25.69 -25.56 9.27
C LYS A 231 24.77 -26.77 9.37
N ILE A 232 24.88 -27.55 10.46
CA ILE A 232 23.97 -28.70 10.70
C ILE A 232 22.53 -28.19 10.89
N VAL A 233 22.32 -27.16 11.70
CA VAL A 233 21.01 -26.54 11.90
C VAL A 233 20.44 -26.05 10.56
N ASP A 234 21.23 -25.34 9.78
CA ASP A 234 20.86 -24.85 8.45
C ASP A 234 20.46 -25.97 7.48
N LEU A 235 21.16 -27.11 7.52
CA LEU A 235 20.85 -28.26 6.67
C LEU A 235 19.48 -28.85 6.98
N PHE A 236 19.12 -28.97 8.26
CA PHE A 236 17.81 -29.47 8.66
C PHE A 236 16.69 -28.47 8.36
N GLU A 237 16.89 -27.19 8.71
CA GLU A 237 15.86 -26.16 8.53
C GLU A 237 15.53 -25.92 7.04
N LYS A 238 16.53 -25.96 6.16
CA LYS A 238 16.31 -25.82 4.71
C LYS A 238 15.62 -27.03 4.06
N ASN A 239 15.58 -28.18 4.74
CA ASN A 239 15.07 -29.43 4.20
C ASN A 239 14.04 -30.11 5.11
N ILE A 240 13.32 -29.33 5.91
CA ILE A 240 12.37 -29.81 6.93
C ILE A 240 11.36 -30.83 6.42
N SER A 241 10.92 -30.65 5.18
CA SER A 241 9.89 -31.50 4.55
C SER A 241 10.33 -32.92 4.25
N ILE A 242 11.63 -33.24 4.36
CA ILE A 242 12.19 -34.59 4.06
C ILE A 242 12.23 -35.47 5.32
N PHE A 243 12.11 -34.85 6.50
CA PHE A 243 12.25 -35.52 7.78
C PHE A 243 10.90 -35.87 8.39
N SER A 244 10.82 -36.98 9.07
CA SER A 244 9.67 -37.40 9.86
C SER A 244 9.55 -36.53 11.14
N ILE A 245 8.37 -36.55 11.75
CA ILE A 245 8.11 -35.85 13.03
C ILE A 245 9.09 -36.33 14.13
N GLU A 246 9.38 -37.63 14.17
CA GLU A 246 10.30 -38.17 15.18
C GLU A 246 11.74 -37.70 14.96
N GLU A 247 12.20 -37.70 13.70
CA GLU A 247 13.52 -37.16 13.36
C GLU A 247 13.65 -35.67 13.70
N MET A 248 12.60 -34.89 13.46
CA MET A 248 12.56 -33.48 13.82
C MET A 248 12.55 -33.27 15.33
N ARG A 249 11.96 -34.18 16.10
CA ARG A 249 12.03 -34.15 17.58
C ARG A 249 13.47 -34.40 18.06
N ILE A 250 14.16 -35.37 17.49
CA ILE A 250 15.57 -35.65 17.80
C ILE A 250 16.45 -34.47 17.38
N TYR A 251 16.26 -33.94 16.19
CA TYR A 251 16.94 -32.73 15.72
C TYR A 251 16.74 -31.54 16.66
N THR A 252 15.53 -31.32 17.18
CA THR A 252 15.27 -30.22 18.12
C THR A 252 16.13 -30.30 19.36
N LYS A 253 16.38 -31.49 19.89
CA LYS A 253 17.30 -31.69 21.02
C LYS A 253 18.74 -31.26 20.65
N PHE A 254 19.20 -31.62 19.45
CA PHE A 254 20.50 -31.17 18.94
C PHE A 254 20.57 -29.66 18.79
N LYS A 255 19.51 -29.02 18.24
CA LYS A 255 19.44 -27.58 18.07
C LYS A 255 19.58 -26.86 19.43
N ILE A 256 18.82 -27.30 20.42
CA ILE A 256 18.90 -26.75 21.80
C ILE A 256 20.30 -26.91 22.38
N HIS A 257 20.94 -28.08 22.19
CA HIS A 257 22.33 -28.30 22.62
C HIS A 257 23.30 -27.34 21.91
N ALA A 258 23.17 -27.16 20.58
CA ALA A 258 24.04 -26.29 19.79
C ALA A 258 23.93 -24.81 20.21
N GLU A 259 22.71 -24.32 20.44
CA GLU A 259 22.44 -22.97 20.92
C GLU A 259 22.99 -22.75 22.34
N ALA A 260 22.77 -23.72 23.23
CA ALA A 260 23.32 -23.67 24.59
C ALA A 260 24.87 -23.69 24.62
N PHE A 261 25.47 -24.48 23.72
CA PHE A 261 26.93 -24.54 23.58
C PHE A 261 27.51 -23.18 23.16
N GLU A 262 26.85 -22.49 22.21
CA GLU A 262 27.26 -21.14 21.83
C GLU A 262 27.02 -20.13 22.94
N ALA A 263 25.89 -20.18 23.65
CA ALA A 263 25.59 -19.32 24.80
C ALA A 263 26.61 -19.46 25.94
N CYS A 264 27.04 -20.68 26.21
CA CYS A 264 28.13 -20.93 27.17
C CYS A 264 29.45 -20.27 26.75
N GLN A 265 29.77 -20.31 25.46
CA GLN A 265 30.99 -19.68 24.95
C GLN A 265 30.93 -18.16 25.03
N MET A 266 29.75 -17.57 24.93
CA MET A 266 29.51 -16.12 25.09
C MET A 266 29.40 -15.69 26.57
N GLY A 267 29.43 -16.63 27.50
CA GLY A 267 29.25 -16.34 28.93
C GLY A 267 27.82 -16.04 29.36
N LEU A 268 26.85 -16.36 28.47
CA LEU A 268 25.43 -16.14 28.72
C LEU A 268 24.75 -17.31 29.46
N LEU A 269 25.40 -18.47 29.51
CA LEU A 269 24.91 -19.68 30.18
C LEU A 269 26.08 -20.37 30.95
N ASP A 270 25.80 -20.89 32.14
CA ASP A 270 26.75 -21.74 32.85
C ASP A 270 26.89 -23.10 32.14
N ALA A 271 28.11 -23.52 31.90
CA ALA A 271 28.39 -24.82 31.25
C ALA A 271 27.78 -26.03 32.00
N LYS A 272 27.54 -25.92 33.29
CA LYS A 272 26.89 -26.98 34.10
C LYS A 272 25.40 -27.06 33.86
N ALA A 273 24.78 -25.97 33.37
CA ALA A 273 23.35 -25.90 33.06
C ALA A 273 23.06 -26.24 31.60
N ALA A 274 24.07 -26.35 30.76
CA ALA A 274 23.88 -26.67 29.34
C ALA A 274 23.49 -28.15 29.16
N PRO A 275 22.53 -28.44 28.27
CA PRO A 275 22.18 -29.80 27.93
C PRO A 275 23.35 -30.53 27.28
N THR A 276 23.53 -31.80 27.62
CA THR A 276 24.53 -32.65 26.99
C THR A 276 24.21 -32.91 25.52
N PHE A 277 25.23 -33.30 24.76
CA PHE A 277 25.03 -33.70 23.37
C PHE A 277 24.03 -34.88 23.29
N PRO A 278 22.98 -34.81 22.48
CA PRO A 278 21.98 -35.87 22.38
C PRO A 278 22.52 -37.05 21.56
N GLN A 279 22.83 -38.16 22.23
CA GLN A 279 23.33 -39.38 21.55
C GLN A 279 22.36 -39.91 20.53
N GLU A 280 21.05 -39.74 20.73
CA GLU A 280 20.01 -40.12 19.81
C GLU A 280 20.17 -39.45 18.44
N PHE A 281 20.72 -38.25 18.39
CA PHE A 281 20.97 -37.53 17.15
C PHE A 281 22.07 -38.18 16.33
N GLU A 282 23.15 -38.57 16.99
CA GLU A 282 24.23 -39.30 16.33
C GLU A 282 23.77 -40.66 15.82
N LEU A 283 22.99 -41.41 16.61
CA LEU A 283 22.38 -42.68 16.19
C LEU A 283 21.47 -42.50 14.99
N MET A 284 20.63 -41.48 14.98
CA MET A 284 19.75 -41.17 13.84
C MET A 284 20.56 -40.87 12.58
N ILE A 285 21.60 -40.07 12.68
CA ILE A 285 22.43 -39.70 11.52
C ILE A 285 23.17 -40.93 10.96
N ASN A 286 23.53 -41.93 11.78
CA ASN A 286 24.25 -43.13 11.38
C ASN A 286 23.32 -44.31 11.01
N SER A 287 21.99 -44.18 11.17
CA SER A 287 21.04 -45.28 10.95
C SER A 287 20.74 -45.58 9.46
N GLU A 288 21.19 -44.77 8.53
CA GLU A 288 20.96 -44.95 7.08
C GLU A 288 22.22 -45.37 6.31
N GLU A 289 23.15 -46.13 6.92
CA GLU A 289 24.14 -46.90 6.22
C GLU A 289 23.48 -48.22 5.78
#